data_be26e1d4ea2a76eb3ee61e4a925fbffd
#
_entry.id   be26e1d4ea2a76eb3ee61e4a925fbffd
#
_cell.length_a   1.000
_cell.length_b   1.000
_cell.length_c   1.000
_cell.angle_alpha   90.00
_cell.angle_beta   90.00
_cell.angle_gamma   90.00
#
_symmetry.space_group_name_H-M   'P 1'
#
loop_
_entity.id
_entity.type
_entity.pdbx_description
1 polymer ?
#
loop_
_entity_poly.entity_id
_entity_poly.type
_entity_poly.pdbx_seq_one_letter_code
_entity_poly.pdbx_strand_id
1 'polypeptide(L)'
;VSIPARIIQTARNRDLPLRAKAAAASLRCLNPDFEYLFFDDAEVDAFVQKEFPQHRHVFDAFPYRIQKYDFFRYLAVFRLGGFYFDMDVFLASGLRELLRAACVFPFEELTANRYLRRRHGMDWEIGNYAFGAAPSHPFLEAVIQNCVRAQREPAWAEVMSEGIPRLLRSEFEVLNTTGPGLLTRTLAENPELAGDVTVLFPEDVCDQREWHQFGTLGVHEMEGSWRTAGSYLRRRFCNLWEDWALRRQLEDSRRRGKTRSLRASVQAGTAPVRA
;
A
#
# COMPACT_ATOMS: atom_id res chain seq x y z
N VAL A 1 14.24 1.10 17.31
CA VAL A 1 12.78 1.39 17.31
C VAL A 1 12.11 0.19 16.68
N SER A 2 11.07 -0.38 17.29
CA SER A 2 10.41 -1.62 16.87
C SER A 2 8.91 -1.40 16.69
N ILE A 3 8.27 -2.24 15.89
CA ILE A 3 6.81 -2.19 15.66
C ILE A 3 6.10 -2.70 16.93
N PRO A 4 5.15 -1.98 17.52
CA PRO A 4 4.34 -2.47 18.62
C PRO A 4 3.49 -3.68 18.23
N ALA A 5 3.24 -4.60 19.18
CA ALA A 5 2.34 -5.75 19.00
C ALA A 5 0.87 -5.28 18.96
N ARG A 6 0.47 -4.68 17.85
CA ARG A 6 -0.83 -4.08 17.62
C ARG A 6 -1.29 -4.30 16.19
N ILE A 7 -2.57 -4.59 16.01
CA ILE A 7 -3.26 -4.70 14.71
C ILE A 7 -4.33 -3.64 14.62
N ILE A 8 -4.36 -2.92 13.52
CA ILE A 8 -5.31 -1.86 13.21
C ILE A 8 -6.08 -2.24 11.96
N GLN A 9 -7.40 -2.22 12.03
CA GLN A 9 -8.30 -2.40 10.89
C GLN A 9 -9.37 -1.31 10.86
N THR A 10 -9.91 -1.02 9.69
CA THR A 10 -11.02 -0.08 9.52
C THR A 10 -12.06 -0.60 8.54
N ALA A 11 -13.31 -0.30 8.80
CA ALA A 11 -14.42 -0.51 7.88
C ALA A 11 -15.51 0.54 8.13
N ARG A 12 -16.48 0.61 7.22
CA ARG A 12 -17.59 1.57 7.31
C ARG A 12 -18.34 1.51 8.66
N ASN A 13 -18.58 0.30 9.14
CA ASN A 13 -19.27 0.03 10.40
C ASN A 13 -18.86 -1.35 10.93
N ARG A 14 -19.38 -1.73 12.09
CA ARG A 14 -19.08 -3.01 12.74
C ARG A 14 -19.93 -4.18 12.22
N ASP A 15 -20.91 -3.94 11.35
CA ASP A 15 -21.66 -4.98 10.66
C ASP A 15 -20.90 -5.46 9.42
N LEU A 16 -19.93 -6.34 9.66
CA LEU A 16 -19.01 -6.84 8.65
C LEU A 16 -19.61 -8.04 7.91
N PRO A 17 -19.39 -8.17 6.59
CA PRO A 17 -19.63 -9.39 5.86
C PRO A 17 -18.89 -10.59 6.47
N LEU A 18 -19.42 -11.80 6.24
CA LEU A 18 -18.83 -13.03 6.81
C LEU A 18 -17.33 -13.18 6.47
N ARG A 19 -16.96 -12.84 5.24
CA ARG A 19 -15.59 -12.92 4.76
C ARG A 19 -14.66 -11.96 5.51
N ALA A 20 -15.07 -10.71 5.68
CA ALA A 20 -14.32 -9.74 6.47
C ALA A 20 -14.20 -10.14 7.96
N LYS A 21 -15.27 -10.76 8.54
CA LYS A 21 -15.20 -11.35 9.88
C LYS A 21 -14.19 -12.49 9.95
N ALA A 22 -14.11 -13.33 8.91
CA ALA A 22 -13.13 -14.42 8.84
C ALA A 22 -11.70 -13.90 8.71
N ALA A 23 -11.47 -12.87 7.88
CA ALA A 23 -10.18 -12.21 7.76
C ALA A 23 -9.72 -11.62 9.11
N ALA A 24 -10.58 -10.82 9.76
CA ALA A 24 -10.29 -10.27 11.09
C ALA A 24 -10.03 -11.37 12.15
N ALA A 25 -10.77 -12.49 12.07
CA ALA A 25 -10.54 -13.62 12.95
C ALA A 25 -9.18 -14.27 12.72
N SER A 26 -8.73 -14.44 11.46
CA SER A 26 -7.41 -15.00 11.15
C SER A 26 -6.29 -14.16 11.76
N LEU A 27 -6.36 -12.83 11.64
CA LEU A 27 -5.37 -11.93 12.24
C LEU A 27 -5.29 -12.10 13.77
N ARG A 28 -6.46 -12.13 14.43
CA ARG A 28 -6.53 -12.22 15.90
C ARG A 28 -6.14 -13.59 16.44
N CYS A 29 -6.55 -14.67 15.77
CA CYS A 29 -6.22 -16.03 16.18
C CYS A 29 -4.73 -16.33 16.06
N LEU A 30 -4.06 -15.81 15.03
CA LEU A 30 -2.62 -16.01 14.81
C LEU A 30 -1.75 -15.05 15.62
N ASN A 31 -2.34 -14.00 16.21
CA ASN A 31 -1.64 -13.00 17.03
C ASN A 31 -2.43 -12.71 18.32
N PRO A 32 -2.66 -13.70 19.20
CA PRO A 32 -3.53 -13.55 20.37
C PRO A 32 -3.01 -12.54 21.39
N ASP A 33 -1.70 -12.29 21.41
CA ASP A 33 -1.05 -11.35 22.33
C ASP A 33 -1.01 -9.91 21.79
N PHE A 34 -1.53 -9.67 20.57
CA PHE A 34 -1.53 -8.33 19.98
C PHE A 34 -2.79 -7.57 20.40
N GLU A 35 -2.63 -6.29 20.68
CA GLU A 35 -3.75 -5.38 20.82
C GLU A 35 -4.47 -5.25 19.46
N TYR A 36 -5.80 -5.45 19.45
CA TYR A 36 -6.60 -5.32 18.24
C TYR A 36 -7.46 -4.06 18.31
N LEU A 37 -7.22 -3.14 17.40
CA LEU A 37 -7.96 -1.89 17.26
C LEU A 37 -8.77 -1.90 15.96
N PHE A 38 -10.07 -1.68 16.09
CA PHE A 38 -10.97 -1.56 14.95
C PHE A 38 -11.62 -0.18 14.98
N PHE A 39 -11.59 0.51 13.87
CA PHE A 39 -12.16 1.84 13.71
C PHE A 39 -13.27 1.81 12.65
N ASP A 40 -14.48 2.19 13.04
CA ASP A 40 -15.55 2.51 12.10
C ASP A 40 -15.45 3.97 11.61
N ASP A 41 -16.36 4.36 10.68
CA ASP A 41 -16.34 5.72 10.10
C ASP A 41 -16.37 6.83 11.17
N ALA A 42 -17.16 6.65 12.24
CA ALA A 42 -17.27 7.65 13.30
C ALA A 42 -15.99 7.73 14.16
N GLU A 43 -15.40 6.57 14.44
CA GLU A 43 -14.15 6.47 15.19
C GLU A 43 -12.95 7.00 14.39
N VAL A 44 -12.92 6.76 13.05
CA VAL A 44 -11.95 7.36 12.13
C VAL A 44 -12.05 8.88 12.16
N ASP A 45 -13.26 9.42 12.05
CA ASP A 45 -13.51 10.84 12.05
C ASP A 45 -13.07 11.49 13.37
N ALA A 46 -13.45 10.89 14.50
CA ALA A 46 -13.06 11.34 15.84
C ALA A 46 -11.55 11.28 16.07
N PHE A 47 -10.89 10.21 15.57
CA PHE A 47 -9.44 10.04 15.66
C PHE A 47 -8.70 11.15 14.90
N VAL A 48 -9.09 11.41 13.65
CA VAL A 48 -8.45 12.47 12.85
C VAL A 48 -8.67 13.83 13.48
N GLN A 49 -9.87 14.12 13.98
CA GLN A 49 -10.19 15.39 14.64
C GLN A 49 -9.35 15.58 15.91
N LYS A 50 -9.15 14.54 16.70
CA LYS A 50 -8.44 14.60 17.98
C LYS A 50 -6.93 14.61 17.83
N GLU A 51 -6.40 13.67 17.06
CA GLU A 51 -4.95 13.41 17.00
C GLU A 51 -4.25 14.20 15.89
N PHE A 52 -4.98 14.62 14.84
CA PHE A 52 -4.46 15.33 13.68
C PHE A 52 -5.34 16.50 13.23
N PRO A 53 -5.70 17.45 14.13
CA PRO A 53 -6.57 18.56 13.77
C PRO A 53 -6.00 19.42 12.63
N GLN A 54 -4.66 19.48 12.48
CA GLN A 54 -3.98 20.18 11.40
C GLN A 54 -4.23 19.57 10.02
N HIS A 55 -4.60 18.29 9.94
CA HIS A 55 -4.89 17.57 8.71
C HIS A 55 -6.41 17.41 8.45
N ARG A 56 -7.27 17.89 9.34
CA ARG A 56 -8.72 17.75 9.24
C ARG A 56 -9.27 18.29 7.91
N HIS A 57 -8.84 19.46 7.49
CA HIS A 57 -9.29 20.07 6.24
C HIS A 57 -8.88 19.26 4.99
N VAL A 58 -7.73 18.59 5.03
CA VAL A 58 -7.29 17.69 3.94
C VAL A 58 -8.14 16.43 3.91
N PHE A 59 -8.35 15.83 5.09
CA PHE A 59 -9.18 14.64 5.25
C PHE A 59 -10.61 14.86 4.74
N ASP A 60 -11.23 16.00 5.08
CA ASP A 60 -12.58 16.34 4.65
C ASP A 60 -12.68 16.58 3.14
N ALA A 61 -11.63 17.14 2.55
CA ALA A 61 -11.59 17.51 1.12
C ALA A 61 -11.33 16.32 0.18
N PHE A 62 -10.98 15.12 0.67
CA PHE A 62 -10.85 13.96 -0.20
C PHE A 62 -12.18 13.57 -0.85
N PRO A 63 -12.25 13.52 -2.21
CA PRO A 63 -13.49 13.25 -2.93
C PRO A 63 -14.01 11.82 -2.76
N TYR A 64 -13.09 10.87 -2.53
CA TYR A 64 -13.44 9.46 -2.41
C TYR A 64 -13.23 8.94 -0.99
N ARG A 65 -14.18 8.14 -0.49
CA ARG A 65 -14.06 7.52 0.86
C ARG A 65 -12.79 6.69 1.00
N ILE A 66 -12.39 5.98 -0.03
CA ILE A 66 -11.17 5.16 0.01
C ILE A 66 -9.93 6.01 0.28
N GLN A 67 -9.83 7.24 -0.24
CA GLN A 67 -8.72 8.13 0.06
C GLN A 67 -8.69 8.54 1.54
N LYS A 68 -9.87 8.69 2.16
CA LYS A 68 -9.97 8.92 3.62
C LYS A 68 -9.45 7.74 4.42
N TYR A 69 -9.76 6.50 4.00
CA TYR A 69 -9.23 5.30 4.64
C TYR A 69 -7.72 5.13 4.40
N ASP A 70 -7.24 5.39 3.19
CA ASP A 70 -5.80 5.37 2.90
C ASP A 70 -5.05 6.38 3.77
N PHE A 71 -5.55 7.60 3.84
CA PHE A 71 -4.94 8.63 4.68
C PHE A 71 -5.00 8.27 6.17
N PHE A 72 -6.17 7.78 6.64
CA PHE A 72 -6.34 7.34 8.03
C PHE A 72 -5.36 6.22 8.40
N ARG A 73 -5.18 5.19 7.57
CA ARG A 73 -4.26 4.07 7.90
C ARG A 73 -2.83 4.55 8.14
N TYR A 74 -2.37 5.54 7.37
CA TYR A 74 -1.05 6.14 7.59
C TYR A 74 -1.00 6.95 8.88
N LEU A 75 -2.02 7.78 9.15
CA LEU A 75 -2.12 8.56 10.38
C LEU A 75 -2.19 7.65 11.62
N ALA A 76 -3.00 6.59 11.57
CA ALA A 76 -3.19 5.67 12.69
C ALA A 76 -1.88 4.93 13.02
N VAL A 77 -1.20 4.35 12.03
CA VAL A 77 0.07 3.66 12.25
C VAL A 77 1.17 4.65 12.63
N PHE A 78 1.21 5.85 12.05
CA PHE A 78 2.17 6.89 12.46
C PHE A 78 2.00 7.27 13.94
N ARG A 79 0.77 7.41 14.42
CA ARG A 79 0.49 7.82 15.80
C ARG A 79 0.66 6.70 16.81
N LEU A 80 0.14 5.52 16.48
CA LEU A 80 0.00 4.42 17.43
C LEU A 80 1.11 3.36 17.28
N GLY A 81 1.73 3.28 16.10
CA GLY A 81 2.53 2.14 15.70
C GLY A 81 1.68 0.87 15.54
N GLY A 82 2.31 -0.21 15.09
CA GLY A 82 1.64 -1.49 14.87
C GLY A 82 1.47 -1.81 13.39
N PHE A 83 0.60 -2.76 13.11
CA PHE A 83 0.30 -3.22 11.75
C PHE A 83 -1.11 -2.81 11.35
N TYR A 84 -1.26 -2.27 10.16
CA TYR A 84 -2.54 -2.06 9.50
C TYR A 84 -2.80 -3.20 8.51
N PHE A 85 -4.06 -3.66 8.43
CA PHE A 85 -4.52 -4.62 7.44
C PHE A 85 -5.88 -4.23 6.88
N ASP A 86 -6.07 -4.31 5.57
CA ASP A 86 -7.38 -4.24 4.96
C ASP A 86 -8.25 -5.43 5.38
N MET A 87 -9.57 -5.28 5.25
CA MET A 87 -10.56 -6.27 5.72
C MET A 87 -10.64 -7.53 4.83
N ASP A 88 -9.88 -7.58 3.75
CA ASP A 88 -9.76 -8.69 2.81
C ASP A 88 -8.34 -9.30 2.78
N VAL A 89 -7.56 -9.05 3.85
CA VAL A 89 -6.26 -9.68 4.06
C VAL A 89 -6.38 -10.85 5.02
N PHE A 90 -5.94 -12.04 4.60
CA PHE A 90 -5.88 -13.25 5.42
C PHE A 90 -4.44 -13.58 5.76
N LEU A 91 -4.16 -13.82 7.04
CA LEU A 91 -2.86 -14.32 7.46
C LEU A 91 -2.84 -15.86 7.46
N ALA A 92 -1.66 -16.40 7.13
CA ALA A 92 -1.32 -17.81 7.23
C ALA A 92 -0.42 -18.10 8.44
N SER A 93 0.26 -17.08 8.98
CA SER A 93 1.14 -17.19 10.16
C SER A 93 1.17 -15.90 10.97
N GLY A 94 1.77 -15.97 12.19
CA GLY A 94 1.86 -14.84 13.10
C GLY A 94 2.87 -13.79 12.68
N LEU A 95 2.72 -12.56 13.19
CA LEU A 95 3.51 -11.38 12.85
C LEU A 95 4.71 -11.15 13.78
N ARG A 96 4.95 -12.03 14.74
CA ARG A 96 5.93 -11.82 15.83
C ARG A 96 7.35 -11.52 15.33
N GLU A 97 7.75 -12.14 14.23
CA GLU A 97 9.09 -11.92 13.65
C GLU A 97 9.26 -10.52 13.09
N LEU A 98 8.17 -9.90 12.60
CA LEU A 98 8.18 -8.56 12.06
C LEU A 98 8.22 -7.45 13.12
N LEU A 99 8.02 -7.77 14.41
CA LEU A 99 8.11 -6.78 15.49
C LEU A 99 9.49 -6.14 15.61
N ARG A 100 10.53 -6.79 15.10
CA ARG A 100 11.91 -6.27 15.11
C ARG A 100 12.20 -5.24 14.03
N ALA A 101 11.34 -5.17 13.01
CA ALA A 101 11.47 -4.18 11.96
C ALA A 101 11.09 -2.79 12.47
N ALA A 102 11.63 -1.73 11.86
CA ALA A 102 11.21 -0.36 12.09
C ALA A 102 9.98 0.00 11.26
N CYS A 103 9.97 -0.46 10.00
CA CYS A 103 8.88 -0.27 9.05
C CYS A 103 8.87 -1.42 8.04
N VAL A 104 7.68 -1.94 7.69
CA VAL A 104 7.52 -3.07 6.76
C VAL A 104 6.34 -2.85 5.84
N PHE A 105 6.55 -3.10 4.54
CA PHE A 105 5.53 -3.07 3.49
C PHE A 105 5.60 -4.33 2.63
N PRO A 106 4.49 -4.78 2.02
CA PRO A 106 4.52 -5.82 1.02
C PRO A 106 4.99 -5.27 -0.33
N PHE A 107 5.56 -6.14 -1.14
CA PHE A 107 5.62 -5.94 -2.56
C PHE A 107 4.20 -5.98 -3.13
N GLU A 108 3.83 -5.01 -3.96
CA GLU A 108 2.51 -4.96 -4.60
C GLU A 108 2.56 -5.72 -5.92
N GLU A 109 3.28 -5.16 -6.87
CA GLU A 109 3.42 -5.68 -8.23
C GLU A 109 4.62 -5.04 -8.94
N LEU A 110 4.94 -5.50 -10.15
CA LEU A 110 5.83 -4.76 -11.04
C LEU A 110 5.10 -3.55 -11.60
N THR A 111 5.73 -2.37 -11.55
CA THR A 111 5.06 -1.15 -11.96
C THR A 111 5.02 -0.94 -13.47
N ALA A 112 3.86 -0.64 -14.01
CA ALA A 112 3.69 -0.09 -15.36
C ALA A 112 3.89 1.44 -15.41
N ASN A 113 4.05 2.09 -14.26
CA ASN A 113 4.14 3.53 -14.14
C ASN A 113 5.41 4.07 -14.81
N ARG A 114 5.22 4.91 -15.84
CA ARG A 114 6.34 5.47 -16.61
C ARG A 114 7.17 6.48 -15.83
N TYR A 115 6.54 7.27 -14.97
CA TYR A 115 7.23 8.25 -14.14
C TYR A 115 8.21 7.55 -13.19
N LEU A 116 7.76 6.56 -12.43
CA LEU A 116 8.59 5.78 -11.51
C LEU A 116 9.78 5.14 -12.24
N ARG A 117 9.53 4.51 -13.38
CA ARG A 117 10.56 3.82 -14.17
C ARG A 117 11.59 4.76 -14.76
N ARG A 118 11.15 5.87 -15.36
CA ARG A 118 12.05 6.79 -16.10
C ARG A 118 12.78 7.75 -15.19
N ARG A 119 12.09 8.24 -14.15
CA ARG A 119 12.64 9.25 -13.28
C ARG A 119 13.47 8.66 -12.13
N HIS A 120 13.03 7.51 -11.61
CA HIS A 120 13.61 6.91 -10.41
C HIS A 120 14.22 5.53 -10.64
N GLY A 121 14.08 4.96 -11.83
CA GLY A 121 14.57 3.61 -12.12
C GLY A 121 13.83 2.51 -11.36
N MET A 122 12.64 2.81 -10.82
CA MET A 122 11.86 1.91 -9.99
C MET A 122 10.94 1.06 -10.85
N ASP A 123 11.13 -0.25 -10.81
CA ASP A 123 10.41 -1.20 -11.66
C ASP A 123 9.30 -1.97 -10.92
N TRP A 124 9.05 -1.65 -9.62
CA TRP A 124 8.08 -2.32 -8.74
C TRP A 124 7.39 -1.33 -7.82
N GLU A 125 6.30 -1.76 -7.20
CA GLU A 125 5.51 -0.96 -6.26
C GLU A 125 5.38 -1.67 -4.92
N ILE A 126 5.16 -0.90 -3.84
CA ILE A 126 4.82 -1.38 -2.50
C ILE A 126 3.36 -1.17 -2.22
N GLY A 127 2.73 -2.16 -1.58
CA GLY A 127 1.31 -2.15 -1.27
C GLY A 127 0.97 -1.43 0.03
N ASN A 128 -0.25 -0.89 0.11
CA ASN A 128 -0.77 -0.23 1.30
C ASN A 128 -1.92 -0.99 1.98
N TYR A 129 -2.26 -2.18 1.50
CA TYR A 129 -3.31 -3.04 2.06
C TYR A 129 -2.91 -3.72 3.38
N ALA A 130 -1.60 -3.87 3.59
CA ALA A 130 -1.00 -4.43 4.78
C ALA A 130 0.37 -3.78 4.99
N PHE A 131 0.65 -3.23 6.16
CA PHE A 131 1.97 -2.70 6.49
C PHE A 131 2.09 -2.49 8.00
N GLY A 132 3.32 -2.35 8.47
CA GLY A 132 3.57 -2.03 9.87
C GLY A 132 4.67 -1.00 10.02
N ALA A 133 4.60 -0.20 11.07
CA ALA A 133 5.68 0.70 11.43
C ALA A 133 5.71 0.99 12.94
N ALA A 134 6.88 1.37 13.41
CA ALA A 134 7.04 2.01 14.71
C ALA A 134 6.32 3.36 14.73
N PRO A 135 5.86 3.84 15.91
CA PRO A 135 5.26 5.16 16.01
C PRO A 135 6.22 6.25 15.52
N SER A 136 5.66 7.27 14.89
CA SER A 136 6.41 8.43 14.37
C SER A 136 7.54 8.06 13.39
N HIS A 137 7.36 6.99 12.60
CA HIS A 137 8.36 6.57 11.62
C HIS A 137 8.51 7.62 10.51
N PRO A 138 9.74 8.09 10.18
CA PRO A 138 9.95 9.18 9.23
C PRO A 138 9.39 8.92 7.82
N PHE A 139 9.43 7.67 7.37
CA PHE A 139 8.85 7.31 6.08
C PHE A 139 7.33 7.53 6.05
N LEU A 140 6.59 7.15 7.12
CA LEU A 140 5.16 7.41 7.20
C LEU A 140 4.84 8.91 7.28
N GLU A 141 5.68 9.69 7.95
CA GLU A 141 5.57 11.15 7.93
C GLU A 141 5.67 11.70 6.50
N ALA A 142 6.66 11.26 5.73
CA ALA A 142 6.82 11.64 4.33
C ALA A 142 5.60 11.22 3.48
N VAL A 143 5.04 10.03 3.71
CA VAL A 143 3.81 9.56 3.04
C VAL A 143 2.63 10.47 3.37
N ILE A 144 2.42 10.82 4.63
CA ILE A 144 1.35 11.73 5.08
C ILE A 144 1.51 13.10 4.41
N GLN A 145 2.72 13.66 4.39
CA GLN A 145 2.99 14.94 3.74
C GLN A 145 2.73 14.88 2.23
N ASN A 146 3.08 13.78 1.57
CA ASN A 146 2.82 13.59 0.15
C ASN A 146 1.33 13.40 -0.16
N CYS A 147 0.53 12.78 0.71
CA CYS A 147 -0.94 12.77 0.59
C CYS A 147 -1.51 14.20 0.67
N VAL A 148 -1.03 15.00 1.61
CA VAL A 148 -1.42 16.41 1.74
C VAL A 148 -1.02 17.19 0.49
N ARG A 149 0.20 16.97 -0.01
CA ARG A 149 0.71 17.62 -1.21
C ARG A 149 -0.10 17.25 -2.45
N ALA A 150 -0.38 15.97 -2.64
CA ALA A 150 -1.16 15.49 -3.79
C ALA A 150 -2.54 16.14 -3.88
N GLN A 151 -3.15 16.42 -2.75
CA GLN A 151 -4.45 17.08 -2.67
C GLN A 151 -4.34 18.59 -2.91
N ARG A 152 -3.28 19.25 -2.45
CA ARG A 152 -3.09 20.70 -2.59
C ARG A 152 -2.47 21.11 -3.93
N GLU A 153 -1.66 20.23 -4.51
CA GLU A 153 -0.90 20.45 -5.73
C GLU A 153 -1.24 19.38 -6.78
N PRO A 154 -2.45 19.41 -7.42
CA PRO A 154 -2.87 18.37 -8.37
C PRO A 154 -1.86 18.13 -9.50
N ALA A 155 -1.18 19.17 -9.98
CA ALA A 155 -0.14 19.06 -11.01
C ALA A 155 1.05 18.19 -10.55
N TRP A 156 1.40 18.22 -9.26
CA TRP A 156 2.43 17.35 -8.69
C TRP A 156 2.00 15.87 -8.73
N ALA A 157 0.74 15.58 -8.43
CA ALA A 157 0.21 14.21 -8.49
C ALA A 157 0.02 13.73 -9.95
N GLU A 158 -0.36 14.63 -10.88
CA GLU A 158 -0.70 14.29 -12.26
C GLU A 158 0.49 13.68 -13.04
N VAL A 159 1.74 13.97 -12.68
CA VAL A 159 2.93 13.37 -13.33
C VAL A 159 2.95 11.84 -13.24
N MET A 160 2.33 11.28 -12.18
CA MET A 160 2.16 9.83 -12.02
C MET A 160 1.24 9.22 -13.08
N SER A 161 0.46 10.03 -13.79
CA SER A 161 -0.42 9.61 -14.88
C SER A 161 0.27 9.63 -16.25
N GLU A 162 1.61 9.81 -16.30
CA GLU A 162 2.37 9.78 -17.54
C GLU A 162 2.21 8.42 -18.25
N GLY A 163 1.72 8.47 -19.51
CA GLY A 163 1.50 7.29 -20.33
C GLY A 163 0.19 6.56 -20.08
N ILE A 164 -0.59 6.97 -19.09
CA ILE A 164 -1.95 6.45 -18.87
C ILE A 164 -2.90 7.16 -19.84
N PRO A 165 -3.73 6.41 -20.62
CA PRO A 165 -4.74 7.01 -21.48
C PRO A 165 -5.66 7.93 -20.67
N ARG A 166 -5.98 9.12 -21.24
CA ARG A 166 -6.79 10.13 -20.53
C ARG A 166 -8.10 9.60 -19.97
N LEU A 167 -8.76 8.70 -20.70
CA LEU A 167 -10.03 8.07 -20.29
C LEU A 167 -9.90 7.18 -19.04
N LEU A 168 -8.69 6.71 -18.72
CA LEU A 168 -8.42 5.81 -17.59
C LEU A 168 -7.83 6.55 -16.39
N ARG A 169 -7.35 7.79 -16.52
CA ARG A 169 -6.62 8.51 -15.46
C ARG A 169 -7.37 8.59 -14.14
N SER A 170 -8.70 8.74 -14.17
CA SER A 170 -9.49 8.80 -12.94
C SER A 170 -9.50 7.48 -12.15
N GLU A 171 -9.25 6.34 -12.80
CA GLU A 171 -9.12 5.05 -12.11
C GLU A 171 -7.82 4.97 -11.30
N PHE A 172 -6.78 5.71 -11.76
CA PHE A 172 -5.48 5.79 -11.09
C PHE A 172 -5.35 6.98 -10.14
N GLU A 173 -6.36 7.85 -10.05
CA GLU A 173 -6.31 9.03 -9.17
C GLU A 173 -6.11 8.62 -7.71
N VAL A 174 -6.89 7.68 -7.20
CA VAL A 174 -6.75 7.17 -5.83
C VAL A 174 -5.38 6.54 -5.62
N LEU A 175 -4.94 5.68 -6.55
CA LEU A 175 -3.66 4.98 -6.46
C LEU A 175 -2.48 5.98 -6.41
N ASN A 176 -2.57 7.07 -7.19
CA ASN A 176 -1.49 8.05 -7.34
C ASN A 176 -1.53 9.19 -6.30
N THR A 177 -2.60 9.31 -5.50
CA THR A 177 -2.76 10.40 -4.53
C THR A 177 -2.74 9.95 -3.08
N THR A 178 -3.17 8.70 -2.79
CA THR A 178 -3.19 8.13 -1.43
C THR A 178 -2.80 6.65 -1.39
N GLY A 179 -2.89 5.96 -2.52
CA GLY A 179 -2.66 4.51 -2.62
C GLY A 179 -1.22 4.10 -2.91
N PRO A 180 -1.02 2.86 -3.44
CA PRO A 180 0.30 2.26 -3.67
C PRO A 180 1.23 3.09 -4.53
N GLY A 181 0.73 3.74 -5.57
CA GLY A 181 1.52 4.59 -6.46
C GLY A 181 2.16 5.78 -5.72
N LEU A 182 1.38 6.52 -4.89
CA LEU A 182 1.93 7.60 -4.06
C LEU A 182 2.94 7.07 -3.04
N LEU A 183 2.62 5.95 -2.39
CA LEU A 183 3.48 5.32 -1.40
C LEU A 183 4.83 4.94 -2.03
N THR A 184 4.81 4.30 -3.21
CA THR A 184 6.00 3.92 -3.96
C THR A 184 6.80 5.14 -4.44
N ARG A 185 6.10 6.20 -4.90
CA ARG A 185 6.75 7.47 -5.23
C ARG A 185 7.48 8.06 -4.04
N THR A 186 6.85 8.03 -2.86
CA THR A 186 7.47 8.54 -1.63
C THR A 186 8.76 7.78 -1.32
N LEU A 187 8.77 6.46 -1.48
CA LEU A 187 9.97 5.65 -1.29
C LEU A 187 11.06 5.99 -2.31
N ALA A 188 10.68 6.18 -3.58
CA ALA A 188 11.60 6.48 -4.66
C ALA A 188 12.21 7.89 -4.57
N GLU A 189 11.46 8.87 -4.04
CA GLU A 189 11.91 10.26 -3.87
C GLU A 189 12.70 10.49 -2.58
N ASN A 190 12.70 9.53 -1.63
CA ASN A 190 13.39 9.63 -0.34
C ASN A 190 14.30 8.41 -0.10
N PRO A 191 15.37 8.23 -0.91
CA PRO A 191 16.26 7.07 -0.80
C PRO A 191 16.96 6.96 0.57
N GLU A 192 17.13 8.08 1.27
CA GLU A 192 17.70 8.11 2.62
C GLU A 192 16.79 7.44 3.67
N LEU A 193 15.46 7.39 3.43
CA LEU A 193 14.52 6.70 4.30
C LEU A 193 14.33 5.22 3.92
N ALA A 194 14.77 4.82 2.72
CA ALA A 194 14.57 3.46 2.22
C ALA A 194 15.34 2.41 3.06
N GLY A 195 16.44 2.79 3.69
CA GLY A 195 17.24 1.89 4.54
C GLY A 195 16.50 1.35 5.77
N ASP A 196 15.51 2.09 6.27
CA ASP A 196 14.70 1.70 7.43
C ASP A 196 13.36 1.05 7.04
N VAL A 197 13.09 0.91 5.72
CA VAL A 197 11.88 0.27 5.18
C VAL A 197 12.21 -1.12 4.67
N THR A 198 11.67 -2.14 5.33
CA THR A 198 11.72 -3.52 4.86
C THR A 198 10.59 -3.78 3.87
N VAL A 199 10.92 -4.29 2.69
CA VAL A 199 9.91 -4.74 1.72
C VAL A 199 9.89 -6.26 1.67
N LEU A 200 8.69 -6.83 1.85
CA LEU A 200 8.46 -8.27 1.78
C LEU A 200 8.25 -8.68 0.32
N PHE A 201 9.31 -9.14 -0.32
CA PHE A 201 9.27 -9.59 -1.70
C PHE A 201 8.81 -11.04 -1.83
N PRO A 202 8.12 -11.39 -2.94
CA PRO A 202 7.85 -12.77 -3.30
C PRO A 202 9.16 -13.49 -3.73
N GLU A 203 9.12 -14.82 -3.80
CA GLU A 203 10.27 -15.61 -4.30
C GLU A 203 10.57 -15.28 -5.76
N ASP A 204 9.55 -15.13 -6.60
CA ASP A 204 9.66 -14.70 -8.00
C ASP A 204 8.77 -13.48 -8.29
N VAL A 205 9.38 -12.30 -8.32
CA VAL A 205 8.70 -11.04 -8.67
C VAL A 205 8.10 -11.03 -10.08
N CYS A 206 8.46 -11.98 -10.94
CA CYS A 206 7.89 -12.14 -12.26
C CYS A 206 6.69 -13.10 -12.31
N ASP A 207 6.42 -13.82 -11.22
CA ASP A 207 5.21 -14.65 -11.10
C ASP A 207 4.06 -13.83 -10.54
N GLN A 208 3.13 -13.45 -11.39
CA GLN A 208 1.96 -12.67 -11.00
C GLN A 208 1.06 -13.35 -9.95
N ARG A 209 1.18 -14.67 -9.77
CA ARG A 209 0.44 -15.40 -8.73
C ARG A 209 0.96 -15.13 -7.32
N GLU A 210 2.21 -14.64 -7.23
CA GLU A 210 2.84 -14.27 -5.96
C GLU A 210 2.68 -12.78 -5.62
N TRP A 211 1.99 -12.01 -6.46
CA TRP A 211 1.72 -10.60 -6.19
C TRP A 211 0.60 -10.43 -5.16
N HIS A 212 0.52 -9.25 -4.57
CA HIS A 212 -0.48 -8.91 -3.55
C HIS A 212 -0.44 -9.84 -2.32
N GLN A 213 0.75 -10.30 -1.96
CA GLN A 213 0.97 -11.10 -0.76
C GLN A 213 1.76 -10.32 0.28
N PHE A 214 1.41 -10.49 1.54
CA PHE A 214 2.19 -9.96 2.65
C PHE A 214 3.37 -10.92 2.95
N GLY A 215 4.33 -10.97 2.03
CA GLY A 215 5.38 -11.98 2.02
C GLY A 215 4.79 -13.40 2.04
N THR A 216 5.36 -14.29 2.84
CA THR A 216 4.82 -15.63 3.08
C THR A 216 3.77 -15.67 4.19
N LEU A 217 3.46 -14.52 4.81
CA LEU A 217 2.64 -14.44 6.02
C LEU A 217 1.16 -14.30 5.74
N GLY A 218 0.77 -13.81 4.56
CA GLY A 218 -0.64 -13.59 4.24
C GLY A 218 -0.91 -13.23 2.79
N VAL A 219 -2.17 -13.23 2.43
CA VAL A 219 -2.67 -12.96 1.09
C VAL A 219 -3.73 -11.86 1.11
N HIS A 220 -3.70 -10.97 0.13
CA HIS A 220 -4.71 -9.96 -0.13
C HIS A 220 -5.62 -10.41 -1.26
N GLU A 221 -6.92 -10.53 -0.98
CA GLU A 221 -7.89 -11.06 -1.96
C GLU A 221 -8.38 -10.02 -2.97
N MET A 222 -7.96 -8.77 -2.83
CA MET A 222 -8.26 -7.67 -3.76
C MET A 222 -9.76 -7.56 -4.13
N GLU A 223 -10.66 -7.58 -3.16
CA GLU A 223 -12.11 -7.47 -3.42
C GLU A 223 -12.46 -6.17 -4.16
N GLY A 224 -11.62 -5.13 -4.05
CA GLY A 224 -11.74 -3.88 -4.79
C GLY A 224 -13.10 -3.22 -4.61
N SER A 225 -13.73 -3.38 -3.45
CA SER A 225 -15.08 -2.90 -3.12
C SER A 225 -15.26 -1.40 -3.33
N TRP A 226 -14.18 -0.64 -3.30
CA TRP A 226 -14.17 0.80 -3.55
C TRP A 226 -14.27 1.18 -5.04
N ARG A 227 -13.97 0.25 -5.96
CA ARG A 227 -14.02 0.47 -7.42
C ARG A 227 -15.43 0.34 -8.02
N THR A 228 -16.48 0.28 -7.21
CA THR A 228 -17.87 0.01 -7.66
C THR A 228 -18.56 1.16 -8.38
N ALA A 229 -18.04 2.37 -8.32
CA ALA A 229 -18.68 3.56 -8.90
C ALA A 229 -18.47 3.75 -10.41
N GLY A 230 -17.59 2.96 -11.05
CA GLY A 230 -17.30 3.04 -12.47
C GLY A 230 -18.13 2.07 -13.33
N SER A 231 -18.32 2.39 -14.61
CA SER A 231 -18.90 1.45 -15.57
C SER A 231 -18.07 0.18 -15.63
N TYR A 232 -18.70 -0.99 -15.56
CA TYR A 232 -18.08 -2.32 -15.72
C TYR A 232 -17.12 -2.38 -16.93
N LEU A 233 -17.52 -1.77 -18.04
CA LEU A 233 -16.71 -1.69 -19.25
C LEU A 233 -15.40 -0.90 -19.01
N ARG A 234 -15.46 0.22 -18.30
CA ARG A 234 -14.29 1.05 -18.00
C ARG A 234 -13.28 0.31 -17.13
N ARG A 235 -13.75 -0.40 -16.10
CA ARG A 235 -12.92 -1.25 -15.25
C ARG A 235 -12.25 -2.37 -16.07
N ARG A 236 -13.00 -3.02 -16.96
CA ARG A 236 -12.46 -4.05 -17.85
C ARG A 236 -11.39 -3.50 -18.79
N PHE A 237 -11.58 -2.30 -19.33
CA PHE A 237 -10.57 -1.62 -20.16
C PHE A 237 -9.33 -1.24 -19.34
N CYS A 238 -9.50 -0.78 -18.10
CA CYS A 238 -8.40 -0.48 -17.20
C CYS A 238 -7.53 -1.71 -16.95
N ASN A 239 -8.14 -2.81 -16.52
CA ASN A 239 -7.43 -4.08 -16.27
C ASN A 239 -6.71 -4.60 -17.53
N LEU A 240 -7.36 -4.54 -18.70
CA LEU A 240 -6.74 -4.96 -19.96
C LEU A 240 -5.54 -4.08 -20.34
N TRP A 241 -5.62 -2.77 -20.06
CA TRP A 241 -4.51 -1.87 -20.31
C TRP A 241 -3.35 -2.11 -19.33
N GLU A 242 -3.64 -2.30 -18.06
CA GLU A 242 -2.63 -2.67 -17.04
C GLU A 242 -1.94 -3.97 -17.41
N ASP A 243 -2.67 -5.03 -17.69
CA ASP A 243 -2.14 -6.33 -18.14
C ASP A 243 -1.26 -6.18 -19.38
N TRP A 244 -1.70 -5.41 -20.36
CA TRP A 244 -0.92 -5.17 -21.57
C TRP A 244 0.37 -4.41 -21.27
N ALA A 245 0.31 -3.35 -20.44
CA ALA A 245 1.46 -2.54 -20.08
C ALA A 245 2.49 -3.36 -19.29
N LEU A 246 2.04 -4.20 -18.36
CA LEU A 246 2.88 -5.10 -17.56
C LEU A 246 3.51 -6.20 -18.40
N ARG A 247 2.75 -6.87 -19.28
CA ARG A 247 3.28 -7.89 -20.20
C ARG A 247 4.38 -7.32 -21.09
N ARG A 248 4.16 -6.13 -21.64
CA ARG A 248 5.16 -5.44 -22.46
C ARG A 248 6.42 -5.13 -21.66
N GLN A 249 6.28 -4.71 -20.40
CA GLN A 249 7.41 -4.49 -19.52
C GLN A 249 8.19 -5.78 -19.23
N LEU A 250 7.51 -6.87 -18.93
CA LEU A 250 8.13 -8.18 -18.71
C LEU A 250 8.88 -8.67 -19.94
N GLU A 251 8.30 -8.51 -21.13
CA GLU A 251 8.96 -8.86 -22.40
C GLU A 251 10.20 -8.00 -22.65
N ASP A 252 10.10 -6.68 -22.46
CA ASP A 252 11.24 -5.75 -22.63
C ASP A 252 12.35 -6.05 -21.61
N SER A 253 12.01 -6.38 -20.38
CA SER A 253 12.97 -6.78 -19.34
C SER A 253 13.65 -8.09 -19.65
N ARG A 254 12.92 -9.09 -20.17
CA ARG A 254 13.46 -10.37 -20.65
C ARG A 254 14.41 -10.18 -21.84
N ARG A 255 14.03 -9.37 -22.85
CA ARG A 255 14.84 -9.07 -24.03
C ARG A 255 16.15 -8.35 -23.69
N ARG A 256 16.14 -7.48 -22.70
CA ARG A 256 17.32 -6.72 -22.26
C ARG A 256 18.22 -7.48 -21.28
N GLY A 257 17.92 -8.73 -20.96
CA GLY A 257 18.64 -9.52 -19.96
C GLY A 257 18.53 -8.96 -18.53
N LYS A 258 17.64 -7.97 -18.32
CA LYS A 258 17.42 -7.29 -17.03
C LYS A 258 16.75 -8.16 -15.96
N THR A 259 16.27 -9.35 -16.31
CA THR A 259 15.72 -10.32 -15.34
C THR A 259 16.74 -10.70 -14.26
N ARG A 260 18.04 -10.70 -14.57
CA ARG A 260 19.10 -10.84 -13.56
C ARG A 260 19.33 -9.55 -12.76
N SER A 261 19.19 -8.37 -13.36
CA SER A 261 19.39 -7.08 -12.69
C SER A 261 18.18 -6.66 -11.87
N LEU A 262 16.94 -7.03 -12.26
CA LEU A 262 15.76 -6.88 -11.42
C LEU A 262 15.88 -7.72 -10.15
N ARG A 263 16.32 -8.99 -10.26
CA ARG A 263 16.64 -9.82 -9.09
C ARG A 263 17.78 -9.24 -8.25
N ALA A 264 18.80 -8.69 -8.86
CA ALA A 264 19.95 -8.11 -8.16
C ALA A 264 19.62 -6.74 -7.52
N SER A 265 18.83 -5.88 -8.17
CA SER A 265 18.38 -4.59 -7.59
C SER A 265 17.34 -4.77 -6.49
N VAL A 266 16.48 -5.77 -6.61
CA VAL A 266 15.53 -6.19 -5.57
C VAL A 266 16.27 -6.77 -4.35
N GLN A 267 17.34 -7.56 -4.57
CA GLN A 267 18.16 -8.10 -3.49
C GLN A 267 19.15 -7.09 -2.87
N ALA A 268 19.59 -6.08 -3.61
CA ALA A 268 20.47 -5.03 -3.09
C ALA A 268 19.73 -3.99 -2.21
N GLY A 269 18.41 -3.90 -2.35
CA GLY A 269 17.57 -2.99 -1.56
C GLY A 269 17.20 -3.49 -0.17
N THR A 270 17.26 -4.79 0.11
CA THR A 270 16.99 -5.33 1.47
C THR A 270 17.59 -6.73 1.56
N ALA A 271 18.48 -6.96 2.52
CA ALA A 271 18.85 -8.32 2.89
C ALA A 271 17.58 -9.04 3.41
N PRO A 272 17.21 -10.21 2.86
CA PRO A 272 16.06 -10.95 3.38
C PRO A 272 16.34 -11.27 4.85
N VAL A 273 15.37 -11.05 5.71
CA VAL A 273 15.33 -11.65 7.03
C VAL A 273 15.29 -13.16 6.77
N ARG A 274 16.45 -13.82 6.86
CA ARG A 274 16.52 -15.28 6.76
C ARG A 274 15.73 -15.88 7.92
N ALA A 275 14.84 -16.81 7.56
CA ALA A 275 14.11 -17.64 8.50
C ALA A 275 15.08 -18.39 9.44
#